data_ef00f8421b8e35988250a5da4cd64a5c
#
_entry.id   ef00f8421b8e35988250a5da4cd64a5c
#
_cell.length_a   1.000
_cell.length_b   1.000
_cell.length_c   1.000
_cell.angle_alpha   90.00
_cell.angle_beta   90.00
_cell.angle_gamma   90.00
#
_symmetry.space_group_name_H-M   'P 1'
#
loop_
_entity.id
_entity.type
_entity.pdbx_description
1 polymer ?
#
loop_
_entity_poly.entity_id
_entity_poly.type
_entity_poly.pdbx_seq_one_letter_code
_entity_poly.pdbx_strand_id
1 'polypeptide(L)'
;MTLLTPAVKELIAKARIVSFAQWQQTHPSEAIQIFQAADDAGKYLSNEDLTKIELLAPHNSNFISVVKYLRDHVTEIIDEAREQLLATFPDITSPGGGLYPAERTAACWRDFWHFERCITYGISGQHIEYTSSEGLHYLKLLYQELQVPLDAMVVGLEGLKAASLKRCEENQLVAPYFDHLIQKMAAFKS
;
A
#
# COMPACT_ATOMS: atom_id res chain seq x y z
N MET A 1 -26.05 4.94 -3.41
CA MET A 1 -24.91 5.20 -2.47
C MET A 1 -25.24 4.52 -1.15
N THR A 2 -24.70 3.34 -0.92
CA THR A 2 -24.91 2.67 0.38
C THR A 2 -24.15 3.47 1.43
N LEU A 3 -24.86 4.09 2.38
CA LEU A 3 -24.23 4.80 3.48
C LEU A 3 -23.45 3.79 4.33
N LEU A 4 -22.14 4.02 4.47
CA LEU A 4 -21.30 3.22 5.36
C LEU A 4 -21.85 3.28 6.79
N THR A 5 -22.00 2.11 7.42
CA THR A 5 -22.44 2.03 8.82
C THR A 5 -21.45 2.73 9.75
N PRO A 6 -21.87 3.18 10.95
CA PRO A 6 -20.94 3.73 11.95
C PRO A 6 -19.79 2.78 12.27
N ALA A 7 -20.07 1.48 12.38
CA ALA A 7 -19.08 0.44 12.64
C ALA A 7 -18.03 0.36 11.51
N VAL A 8 -18.45 0.37 10.24
CA VAL A 8 -17.52 0.38 9.10
C VAL A 8 -16.66 1.64 9.09
N LYS A 9 -17.23 2.80 9.39
CA LYS A 9 -16.46 4.07 9.48
C LYS A 9 -15.39 4.01 10.58
N GLU A 10 -15.70 3.40 11.71
CA GLU A 10 -14.75 3.20 12.81
C GLU A 10 -13.61 2.27 12.38
N LEU A 11 -13.92 1.14 11.72
CA LEU A 11 -12.92 0.23 11.19
C LEU A 11 -12.00 0.92 10.17
N ILE A 12 -12.56 1.71 9.25
CA ILE A 12 -11.77 2.50 8.28
C ILE A 12 -10.80 3.44 9.00
N ALA A 13 -11.25 4.14 10.04
CA ALA A 13 -10.40 5.06 10.80
C ALA A 13 -9.24 4.36 11.52
N LYS A 14 -9.45 3.11 11.96
CA LYS A 14 -8.47 2.29 12.67
C LYS A 14 -7.57 1.47 11.74
N ALA A 15 -7.98 1.21 10.51
CA ALA A 15 -7.26 0.38 9.52
C ALA A 15 -6.03 1.12 8.93
N ARG A 16 -5.24 1.79 9.78
CA ARG A 16 -4.00 2.47 9.43
C ARG A 16 -2.86 1.45 9.42
N ILE A 17 -2.49 0.97 8.24
CA ILE A 17 -1.60 -0.19 8.10
C ILE A 17 -0.11 0.12 8.26
N VAL A 18 0.29 1.40 8.37
CA VAL A 18 1.69 1.79 8.54
C VAL A 18 2.00 2.11 9.99
N SER A 19 3.22 1.78 10.43
CA SER A 19 3.76 2.17 11.73
C SER A 19 5.24 2.53 11.60
N PHE A 20 5.63 3.65 12.18
CA PHE A 20 7.01 4.12 12.26
C PHE A 20 7.63 3.92 13.66
N ALA A 21 6.95 3.20 14.56
CA ALA A 21 7.35 3.06 15.95
C ALA A 21 8.74 2.40 16.12
N GLN A 22 9.07 1.44 15.25
CA GLN A 22 10.36 0.75 15.29
C GLN A 22 11.50 1.54 14.62
N TRP A 23 11.18 2.61 13.89
CA TRP A 23 12.15 3.39 13.12
C TRP A 23 12.99 4.33 14.01
N GLN A 24 12.59 4.55 15.25
CA GLN A 24 13.33 5.38 16.21
C GLN A 24 14.77 4.89 16.47
N GLN A 25 15.06 3.62 16.18
CA GLN A 25 16.39 3.05 16.34
C GLN A 25 17.32 3.34 15.14
N THR A 26 16.75 3.68 14.00
CA THR A 26 17.48 3.80 12.72
C THR A 26 17.32 5.16 12.06
N HIS A 27 16.33 5.96 12.47
CA HIS A 27 16.03 7.25 11.87
C HIS A 27 15.97 8.36 12.91
N PRO A 28 16.41 9.58 12.57
CA PRO A 28 16.17 10.77 13.38
C PRO A 28 14.67 11.03 13.54
N SER A 29 14.27 11.61 14.68
CA SER A 29 12.87 11.94 14.97
C SER A 29 12.25 12.85 13.91
N GLU A 30 13.03 13.79 13.35
CA GLU A 30 12.58 14.70 12.30
C GLU A 30 12.22 13.94 11.01
N ALA A 31 13.01 12.93 10.61
CA ALA A 31 12.68 12.09 9.45
C ALA A 31 11.37 11.30 9.70
N ILE A 32 11.22 10.71 10.90
CA ILE A 32 10.00 9.99 11.27
C ILE A 32 8.77 10.90 11.23
N GLN A 33 8.90 12.16 11.68
CA GLN A 33 7.81 13.13 11.61
C GLN A 33 7.36 13.43 10.18
N ILE A 34 8.29 13.46 9.21
CA ILE A 34 7.96 13.65 7.80
C ILE A 34 7.11 12.47 7.29
N PHE A 35 7.52 11.23 7.56
CA PHE A 35 6.75 10.04 7.20
C PHE A 35 5.38 10.04 7.86
N GLN A 36 5.32 10.35 9.15
CA GLN A 36 4.06 10.38 9.90
C GLN A 36 3.10 11.43 9.33
N ALA A 37 3.60 12.63 9.05
CA ALA A 37 2.78 13.71 8.48
C ALA A 37 2.24 13.34 7.09
N ALA A 38 3.04 12.68 6.25
CA ALA A 38 2.60 12.21 4.94
C ALA A 38 1.52 11.12 5.07
N ASP A 39 1.70 10.15 6.00
CA ASP A 39 0.70 9.11 6.24
C ASP A 39 -0.59 9.68 6.85
N ASP A 40 -0.51 10.60 7.81
CA ASP A 40 -1.67 11.27 8.40
C ASP A 40 -2.48 12.03 7.35
N ALA A 41 -1.80 12.63 6.37
CA ALA A 41 -2.44 13.29 5.25
C ALA A 41 -2.92 12.33 4.14
N GLY A 42 -2.59 11.03 4.22
CA GLY A 42 -2.89 10.03 3.19
C GLY A 42 -2.20 10.31 1.85
N LYS A 43 -0.98 10.88 1.85
CA LYS A 43 -0.26 11.35 0.66
C LYS A 43 1.06 10.62 0.46
N TYR A 44 1.50 10.52 -0.79
CA TYR A 44 2.90 10.18 -1.08
C TYR A 44 3.83 11.26 -0.55
N LEU A 45 5.08 10.86 -0.25
CA LEU A 45 6.15 11.83 0.05
C LEU A 45 6.38 12.73 -1.15
N SER A 46 6.40 14.04 -0.91
CA SER A 46 6.74 15.04 -1.92
C SER A 46 8.23 15.02 -2.26
N ASN A 47 8.65 15.73 -3.31
CA ASN A 47 10.07 15.88 -3.61
C ASN A 47 10.82 16.59 -2.47
N GLU A 48 10.17 17.54 -1.81
CA GLU A 48 10.72 18.25 -0.65
C GLU A 48 10.91 17.31 0.54
N ASP A 49 9.91 16.47 0.83
CA ASP A 49 9.99 15.47 1.90
C ASP A 49 11.13 14.49 1.65
N LEU A 50 11.24 13.96 0.43
CA LEU A 50 12.28 13.02 0.04
C LEU A 50 13.68 13.65 0.14
N THR A 51 13.83 14.92 -0.26
CA THR A 51 15.10 15.65 -0.10
C THR A 51 15.47 15.84 1.36
N LYS A 52 14.51 16.18 2.23
CA LYS A 52 14.74 16.31 3.68
C LYS A 52 15.12 14.98 4.31
N ILE A 53 14.43 13.87 3.93
CA ILE A 53 14.75 12.53 4.40
C ILE A 53 16.16 12.14 4.00
N GLU A 54 16.58 12.40 2.77
CA GLU A 54 17.93 12.14 2.28
C GLU A 54 19.00 12.89 3.08
N LEU A 55 18.75 14.15 3.42
CA LEU A 55 19.66 14.95 4.24
C LEU A 55 19.75 14.44 5.69
N LEU A 56 18.63 14.00 6.27
CA LEU A 56 18.55 13.51 7.65
C LEU A 56 19.05 12.07 7.79
N ALA A 57 18.90 11.25 6.75
CA ALA A 57 19.29 9.85 6.72
C ALA A 57 19.95 9.51 5.37
N PRO A 58 21.22 9.90 5.15
CA PRO A 58 21.91 9.77 3.84
C PRO A 58 22.02 8.34 3.32
N HIS A 59 21.95 7.33 4.20
CA HIS A 59 21.94 5.92 3.78
C HIS A 59 20.71 5.53 2.96
N ASN A 60 19.65 6.36 2.99
CA ASN A 60 18.42 6.12 2.21
C ASN A 60 18.50 6.65 0.76
N SER A 61 19.57 7.34 0.37
CA SER A 61 19.66 8.04 -0.92
C SER A 61 19.48 7.12 -2.13
N ASN A 62 19.93 5.88 -2.06
CA ASN A 62 19.85 4.91 -3.15
C ASN A 62 18.42 4.60 -3.59
N PHE A 63 17.43 4.77 -2.71
CA PHE A 63 16.04 4.45 -2.98
C PHE A 63 15.16 5.66 -3.32
N ILE A 64 15.68 6.88 -3.17
CA ILE A 64 14.89 8.10 -3.42
C ILE A 64 14.43 8.19 -4.88
N SER A 65 15.32 7.85 -5.84
CA SER A 65 14.97 7.83 -7.26
C SER A 65 13.88 6.81 -7.58
N VAL A 66 13.97 5.61 -6.98
CA VAL A 66 12.98 4.54 -7.13
C VAL A 66 11.62 5.00 -6.58
N VAL A 67 11.60 5.56 -5.37
CA VAL A 67 10.35 6.05 -4.74
C VAL A 67 9.70 7.15 -5.58
N LYS A 68 10.48 8.12 -6.08
CA LYS A 68 9.97 9.15 -7.00
C LYS A 68 9.36 8.54 -8.25
N TYR A 69 10.06 7.59 -8.84
CA TYR A 69 9.60 6.93 -10.05
C TYR A 69 8.29 6.16 -9.82
N LEU A 70 8.20 5.33 -8.77
CA LEU A 70 7.00 4.58 -8.44
C LEU A 70 5.80 5.50 -8.17
N ARG A 71 6.02 6.56 -7.39
CA ARG A 71 4.99 7.57 -7.12
C ARG A 71 4.48 8.22 -8.40
N ASP A 72 5.40 8.65 -9.26
CA ASP A 72 5.08 9.43 -10.46
C ASP A 72 4.39 8.56 -11.55
N HIS A 73 4.55 7.21 -11.48
CA HIS A 73 3.94 6.24 -12.41
C HIS A 73 2.89 5.35 -11.72
N VAL A 74 2.37 5.77 -10.56
CA VAL A 74 1.42 4.95 -9.80
C VAL A 74 0.15 4.60 -10.58
N THR A 75 -0.32 5.49 -11.44
CA THR A 75 -1.50 5.24 -12.26
C THR A 75 -1.28 4.07 -13.22
N GLU A 76 -0.18 4.07 -13.94
CA GLU A 76 0.19 3.00 -14.88
C GLU A 76 0.45 1.67 -14.16
N ILE A 77 1.07 1.73 -12.97
CA ILE A 77 1.32 0.56 -12.13
C ILE A 77 -0.01 -0.09 -11.70
N ILE A 78 -0.96 0.73 -11.24
CA ILE A 78 -2.29 0.25 -10.83
C ILE A 78 -3.06 -0.30 -12.03
N ASP A 79 -3.01 0.35 -13.18
CA ASP A 79 -3.70 -0.11 -14.39
C ASP A 79 -3.20 -1.49 -14.82
N GLU A 80 -1.89 -1.75 -14.80
CA GLU A 80 -1.33 -3.07 -15.08
C GLU A 80 -1.73 -4.12 -14.03
N ALA A 81 -1.73 -3.75 -12.74
CA ALA A 81 -2.20 -4.63 -11.69
C ALA A 81 -3.70 -4.99 -11.85
N ARG A 82 -4.52 -4.02 -12.27
CA ARG A 82 -5.94 -4.25 -12.63
C ARG A 82 -6.11 -5.22 -13.78
N GLU A 83 -5.34 -5.04 -14.85
CA GLU A 83 -5.38 -5.94 -16.02
C GLU A 83 -5.07 -7.37 -15.61
N GLN A 84 -4.05 -7.59 -14.78
CA GLN A 84 -3.69 -8.91 -14.27
C GLN A 84 -4.80 -9.50 -13.39
N LEU A 85 -5.38 -8.70 -12.49
CA LEU A 85 -6.49 -9.13 -11.63
C LEU A 85 -7.71 -9.53 -12.46
N LEU A 86 -8.11 -8.70 -13.41
CA LEU A 86 -9.26 -8.95 -14.29
C LEU A 86 -9.03 -10.13 -15.23
N ALA A 87 -7.79 -10.39 -15.67
CA ALA A 87 -7.44 -11.57 -16.43
C ALA A 87 -7.58 -12.85 -15.59
N THR A 88 -7.26 -12.77 -14.29
CA THR A 88 -7.38 -13.91 -13.35
C THR A 88 -8.83 -14.13 -12.91
N PHE A 89 -9.62 -13.06 -12.74
CA PHE A 89 -11.00 -13.07 -12.28
C PHE A 89 -11.91 -12.27 -13.23
N PRO A 90 -12.22 -12.77 -14.44
CA PRO A 90 -12.90 -12.00 -15.49
C PRO A 90 -14.26 -11.41 -15.08
N ASP A 91 -15.02 -12.16 -14.25
CA ASP A 91 -16.38 -11.80 -13.85
C ASP A 91 -16.45 -11.04 -12.51
N ILE A 92 -15.30 -10.69 -11.91
CA ILE A 92 -15.26 -10.15 -10.54
C ILE A 92 -15.99 -8.80 -10.41
N THR A 93 -16.06 -8.03 -11.48
CA THR A 93 -16.75 -6.72 -11.53
C THR A 93 -18.15 -6.79 -12.13
N SER A 94 -18.57 -7.97 -12.64
CA SER A 94 -19.90 -8.22 -13.18
C SER A 94 -20.95 -8.42 -12.09
N PRO A 95 -22.27 -8.32 -12.37
CA PRO A 95 -23.30 -8.61 -11.38
C PRO A 95 -23.10 -9.99 -10.72
N GLY A 96 -23.00 -10.02 -9.39
CA GLY A 96 -22.69 -11.21 -8.60
C GLY A 96 -21.20 -11.41 -8.31
N GLY A 97 -20.31 -10.68 -8.96
CA GLY A 97 -18.87 -10.70 -8.66
C GLY A 97 -18.51 -9.97 -7.37
N GLY A 98 -17.38 -10.33 -6.77
CA GLY A 98 -16.95 -9.81 -5.46
C GLY A 98 -16.63 -8.31 -5.43
N LEU A 99 -16.35 -7.70 -6.59
CA LEU A 99 -16.12 -6.26 -6.74
C LEU A 99 -17.29 -5.50 -7.37
N TYR A 100 -18.46 -6.16 -7.57
CA TYR A 100 -19.68 -5.49 -7.98
C TYR A 100 -20.39 -4.87 -6.74
N PRO A 101 -21.03 -3.69 -6.83
CA PRO A 101 -21.14 -2.78 -7.99
C PRO A 101 -19.90 -1.89 -8.19
N ALA A 102 -19.97 -0.95 -9.15
CA ALA A 102 -18.86 -0.09 -9.56
C ALA A 102 -18.19 0.67 -8.40
N GLU A 103 -18.94 1.03 -7.35
CA GLU A 103 -18.41 1.70 -6.17
C GLU A 103 -17.44 0.80 -5.38
N ARG A 104 -17.69 -0.52 -5.33
CA ARG A 104 -16.77 -1.50 -4.72
C ARG A 104 -15.52 -1.66 -5.58
N THR A 105 -15.68 -1.71 -6.89
CA THR A 105 -14.57 -1.72 -7.85
C THR A 105 -13.68 -0.50 -7.65
N ALA A 106 -14.27 0.70 -7.59
CA ALA A 106 -13.53 1.95 -7.37
C ALA A 106 -12.81 1.98 -6.00
N ALA A 107 -13.43 1.41 -4.96
CA ALA A 107 -12.81 1.29 -3.64
C ALA A 107 -11.58 0.37 -3.68
N CYS A 108 -11.65 -0.77 -4.38
CA CYS A 108 -10.53 -1.70 -4.56
C CYS A 108 -9.33 -1.01 -5.25
N TRP A 109 -9.57 -0.26 -6.33
CA TRP A 109 -8.48 0.45 -7.02
C TRP A 109 -7.87 1.54 -6.17
N ARG A 110 -8.66 2.23 -5.35
CA ARG A 110 -8.17 3.18 -4.35
C ARG A 110 -7.33 2.50 -3.27
N ASP A 111 -7.70 1.30 -2.84
CA ASP A 111 -6.91 0.53 -1.88
C ASP A 111 -5.54 0.18 -2.46
N PHE A 112 -5.42 -0.21 -3.74
CA PHE A 112 -4.13 -0.43 -4.39
C PHE A 112 -3.28 0.82 -4.44
N TRP A 113 -3.87 2.00 -4.69
CA TRP A 113 -3.16 3.27 -4.62
C TRP A 113 -2.60 3.53 -3.21
N HIS A 114 -3.38 3.21 -2.17
CA HIS A 114 -2.94 3.35 -0.80
C HIS A 114 -1.87 2.33 -0.42
N PHE A 115 -1.95 1.09 -0.91
CA PHE A 115 -0.94 0.06 -0.69
C PHE A 115 0.39 0.44 -1.33
N GLU A 116 0.39 0.87 -2.57
CA GLU A 116 1.60 1.35 -3.26
C GLU A 116 2.24 2.52 -2.49
N ARG A 117 1.43 3.46 -2.03
CA ARG A 117 1.88 4.56 -1.16
C ARG A 117 2.58 4.05 0.11
N CYS A 118 1.98 3.11 0.82
CA CYS A 118 2.55 2.55 2.05
C CYS A 118 3.87 1.80 1.78
N ILE A 119 3.93 1.06 0.67
CA ILE A 119 5.14 0.36 0.22
C ILE A 119 6.27 1.37 -0.04
N THR A 120 5.97 2.50 -0.71
CA THR A 120 6.98 3.54 -0.96
C THR A 120 7.54 4.15 0.32
N TYR A 121 6.78 4.20 1.41
CA TYR A 121 7.32 4.60 2.72
C TYR A 121 8.35 3.59 3.23
N GLY A 122 8.02 2.29 3.17
CA GLY A 122 8.95 1.24 3.55
C GLY A 122 10.25 1.31 2.76
N ILE A 123 10.16 1.48 1.43
CA ILE A 123 11.31 1.60 0.54
C ILE A 123 12.15 2.83 0.89
N SER A 124 11.53 4.02 1.00
CA SER A 124 12.26 5.27 1.31
C SER A 124 12.87 5.28 2.70
N GLY A 125 12.25 4.58 3.67
CA GLY A 125 12.80 4.40 5.01
C GLY A 125 13.74 3.20 5.14
N GLN A 126 13.93 2.40 4.09
CA GLN A 126 14.69 1.14 4.13
C GLN A 126 14.27 0.22 5.27
N HIS A 127 12.98 0.16 5.55
CA HIS A 127 12.42 -0.64 6.62
C HIS A 127 11.35 -1.60 6.07
N ILE A 128 11.70 -2.89 5.95
CA ILE A 128 10.80 -3.90 5.37
C ILE A 128 9.55 -4.06 6.24
N GLU A 129 9.72 -4.06 7.58
CA GLU A 129 8.61 -4.15 8.53
C GLU A 129 8.00 -2.77 8.81
N TYR A 130 7.40 -2.15 7.77
CA TYR A 130 6.76 -0.83 7.86
C TYR A 130 5.30 -0.88 8.30
N THR A 131 4.72 -2.07 8.48
CA THR A 131 3.29 -2.21 8.76
C THR A 131 2.97 -2.22 10.26
N SER A 132 1.77 -1.72 10.59
CA SER A 132 1.16 -1.78 11.92
C SER A 132 0.38 -3.08 12.10
N SER A 133 0.73 -3.89 13.09
CA SER A 133 -0.04 -5.10 13.41
C SER A 133 -1.47 -4.78 13.82
N GLU A 134 -1.69 -3.69 14.55
CA GLU A 134 -3.01 -3.22 14.95
C GLU A 134 -3.81 -2.72 13.74
N GLY A 135 -3.20 -1.90 12.88
CA GLY A 135 -3.84 -1.41 11.65
C GLY A 135 -4.22 -2.54 10.69
N LEU A 136 -3.36 -3.55 10.53
CA LEU A 136 -3.65 -4.74 9.75
C LEU A 136 -4.77 -5.58 10.35
N HIS A 137 -4.86 -5.69 11.69
CA HIS A 137 -5.97 -6.35 12.35
C HIS A 137 -7.30 -5.67 12.02
N TYR A 138 -7.38 -4.35 12.12
CA TYR A 138 -8.58 -3.61 11.77
C TYR A 138 -8.88 -3.66 10.27
N LEU A 139 -7.88 -3.69 9.40
CA LEU A 139 -8.09 -3.90 7.97
C LEU A 139 -8.68 -5.30 7.68
N LYS A 140 -8.21 -6.35 8.37
CA LYS A 140 -8.80 -7.70 8.29
C LYS A 140 -10.28 -7.68 8.66
N LEU A 141 -10.63 -7.06 9.81
CA LEU A 141 -12.02 -6.92 10.24
C LEU A 141 -12.87 -6.13 9.24
N LEU A 142 -12.33 -5.04 8.70
CA LEU A 142 -13.00 -4.24 7.68
C LEU A 142 -13.27 -5.06 6.42
N TYR A 143 -12.30 -5.84 5.95
CA TYR A 143 -12.44 -6.67 4.76
C TYR A 143 -13.43 -7.82 4.97
N GLN A 144 -13.49 -8.39 6.18
CA GLN A 144 -14.51 -9.37 6.55
C GLN A 144 -15.91 -8.75 6.54
N GLU A 145 -16.09 -7.59 7.17
CA GLU A 145 -17.38 -6.88 7.22
C GLU A 145 -17.88 -6.49 5.82
N LEU A 146 -16.97 -6.03 4.97
CA LEU A 146 -17.26 -5.63 3.59
C LEU A 146 -17.25 -6.81 2.61
N GLN A 147 -16.94 -8.03 3.05
CA GLN A 147 -16.83 -9.22 2.20
C GLN A 147 -15.89 -8.97 0.99
N VAL A 148 -14.71 -8.40 1.26
CA VAL A 148 -13.70 -8.15 0.22
C VAL A 148 -13.12 -9.48 -0.25
N PRO A 149 -13.01 -9.73 -1.57
CA PRO A 149 -12.47 -10.98 -2.13
C PRO A 149 -10.95 -11.04 -1.93
N LEU A 150 -10.49 -11.65 -0.82
CA LEU A 150 -9.08 -11.67 -0.40
C LEU A 150 -8.15 -12.28 -1.45
N ASP A 151 -8.60 -13.32 -2.20
CA ASP A 151 -7.80 -13.89 -3.28
C ASP A 151 -7.49 -12.87 -4.37
N ALA A 152 -8.48 -12.06 -4.73
CA ALA A 152 -8.31 -11.00 -5.71
C ALA A 152 -7.40 -9.88 -5.18
N MET A 153 -7.49 -9.54 -3.89
CA MET A 153 -6.60 -8.55 -3.28
C MET A 153 -5.13 -9.00 -3.29
N VAL A 154 -4.87 -10.28 -3.02
CA VAL A 154 -3.52 -10.85 -3.10
C VAL A 154 -3.00 -10.82 -4.53
N VAL A 155 -3.80 -11.29 -5.52
CA VAL A 155 -3.42 -11.24 -6.94
C VAL A 155 -3.17 -9.80 -7.40
N GLY A 156 -3.98 -8.84 -6.95
CA GLY A 156 -3.76 -7.43 -7.24
C GLY A 156 -2.46 -6.87 -6.66
N LEU A 157 -2.09 -7.27 -5.44
CA LEU A 157 -0.80 -6.90 -4.84
C LEU A 157 0.40 -7.54 -5.56
N GLU A 158 0.26 -8.78 -6.01
CA GLU A 158 1.26 -9.44 -6.86
C GLU A 158 1.40 -8.71 -8.21
N GLY A 159 0.28 -8.23 -8.77
CA GLY A 159 0.27 -7.36 -9.94
C GLY A 159 0.97 -6.02 -9.71
N LEU A 160 0.71 -5.36 -8.58
CA LEU A 160 1.44 -4.14 -8.18
C LEU A 160 2.95 -4.41 -8.11
N LYS A 161 3.35 -5.49 -7.45
CA LYS A 161 4.76 -5.91 -7.39
C LYS A 161 5.35 -6.07 -8.78
N ALA A 162 4.71 -6.87 -9.64
CA ALA A 162 5.21 -7.14 -10.99
C ALA A 162 5.34 -5.86 -11.83
N ALA A 163 4.32 -4.98 -11.81
CA ALA A 163 4.31 -3.73 -12.54
C ALA A 163 5.36 -2.73 -12.03
N SER A 164 5.59 -2.69 -10.72
CA SER A 164 6.60 -1.83 -10.10
C SER A 164 8.02 -2.31 -10.39
N LEU A 165 8.29 -3.61 -10.19
CA LEU A 165 9.64 -4.17 -10.33
C LEU A 165 10.15 -4.15 -11.76
N LYS A 166 9.30 -4.30 -12.77
CA LYS A 166 9.74 -4.19 -14.17
C LYS A 166 10.25 -2.79 -14.53
N ARG A 167 9.96 -1.80 -13.69
CA ARG A 167 10.36 -0.39 -13.83
C ARG A 167 11.56 -0.01 -12.96
N CYS A 168 12.03 -0.91 -12.10
CA CYS A 168 13.15 -0.66 -11.18
C CYS A 168 14.38 -1.44 -11.61
N GLU A 169 15.53 -0.77 -11.71
CA GLU A 169 16.81 -1.44 -11.96
C GLU A 169 17.22 -2.31 -10.77
N GLU A 170 16.98 -1.83 -9.53
CA GLU A 170 17.28 -2.53 -8.27
C GLU A 170 16.13 -3.43 -7.81
N ASN A 171 15.45 -4.12 -8.73
CA ASN A 171 14.24 -4.89 -8.46
C ASN A 171 14.39 -5.89 -7.30
N GLN A 172 15.54 -6.55 -7.13
CA GLN A 172 15.80 -7.50 -6.03
C GLN A 172 15.84 -6.82 -4.66
N LEU A 173 16.26 -5.55 -4.58
CA LEU A 173 16.32 -4.79 -3.33
C LEU A 173 14.95 -4.23 -2.95
N VAL A 174 14.09 -3.99 -3.93
CA VAL A 174 12.76 -3.41 -3.76
C VAL A 174 11.68 -4.48 -3.51
N ALA A 175 11.83 -5.66 -4.12
CA ALA A 175 10.87 -6.77 -4.00
C ALA A 175 10.45 -7.12 -2.56
N PRO A 176 11.34 -7.16 -1.55
CA PRO A 176 10.97 -7.53 -0.19
C PRO A 176 9.90 -6.65 0.46
N TYR A 177 9.79 -5.38 0.06
CA TYR A 177 8.79 -4.45 0.59
C TYR A 177 7.37 -4.80 0.10
N PHE A 178 7.25 -5.25 -1.14
CA PHE A 178 6.00 -5.78 -1.69
C PHE A 178 5.66 -7.13 -1.06
N ASP A 179 6.64 -8.04 -0.98
CA ASP A 179 6.46 -9.37 -0.39
C ASP A 179 5.97 -9.30 1.05
N HIS A 180 6.46 -8.34 1.83
CA HIS A 180 6.00 -8.10 3.18
C HIS A 180 4.47 -7.85 3.22
N LEU A 181 3.95 -6.93 2.42
CA LEU A 181 2.51 -6.64 2.42
C LEU A 181 1.69 -7.79 1.83
N ILE A 182 2.16 -8.44 0.77
CA ILE A 182 1.52 -9.62 0.18
C ILE A 182 1.35 -10.72 1.23
N GLN A 183 2.40 -11.03 1.99
CA GLN A 183 2.37 -12.04 3.05
C GLN A 183 1.38 -11.66 4.17
N LYS A 184 1.38 -10.39 4.60
CA LYS A 184 0.42 -9.90 5.62
C LYS A 184 -1.02 -10.01 5.12
N MET A 185 -1.30 -9.65 3.87
CA MET A 185 -2.63 -9.74 3.28
C MET A 185 -3.07 -11.21 3.08
N ALA A 186 -2.18 -12.08 2.63
CA ALA A 186 -2.46 -13.51 2.48
C ALA A 186 -2.83 -14.17 3.83
N ALA A 187 -2.22 -13.72 4.93
CA ALA A 187 -2.53 -14.21 6.27
C ALA A 187 -3.94 -13.83 6.76
N PHE A 188 -4.68 -12.95 6.08
CA PHE A 188 -6.08 -12.65 6.42
C PHE A 188 -7.02 -13.83 6.17
N LYS A 189 -6.61 -14.80 5.35
CA LYS A 189 -7.38 -16.00 5.01
C LYS A 189 -7.39 -17.06 6.13
N SER A 190 -6.46 -16.94 7.09
CA SER A 190 -6.30 -17.87 8.23
C SER A 190 -7.11 -17.47 9.45
#